data_1a4f8e907ca9446a1cb4542f0ef48563
#
_entry.id   1a4f8e907ca9446a1cb4542f0ef48563
#
_cell.length_a   1.000
_cell.length_b   1.000
_cell.length_c   1.000
_cell.angle_alpha   90.00
_cell.angle_beta   90.00
_cell.angle_gamma   90.00
#
_symmetry.space_group_name_H-M   'P 1'
#
loop_
_entity.id
_entity.type
_entity.pdbx_description
1 polymer ?
#
loop_
_entity_poly.entity_id
_entity_poly.type
_entity_poly.pdbx_seq_one_letter_code
_entity_poly.pdbx_strand_id
1 'polypeptide(L)'
;MQTRFTEEQLATPDIARADDILRKCVHCGFCTATCPTYLVTGDERDSPRGRIWLIREMLEGKAEDPEVAGHHLDRCLTCLSCMSTCPSGVDYMHLADIGRRHAAQTRKRPYFDRLIRKVLVEVLSRRMLAYIMLLLASFIRPFSGILPRRIAAMLKVAPASFPRLDRTGAKDNIFYTTKTPA
;
A
#
# COMPACT_ATOMS: atom_id res chain seq x y z
N MET A 1 19.01 -12.28 -1.12
CA MET A 1 19.19 -11.77 -2.50
C MET A 1 20.43 -10.90 -2.55
N GLN A 2 21.22 -10.98 -3.63
CA GLN A 2 22.38 -10.09 -3.77
C GLN A 2 21.96 -8.69 -4.18
N THR A 3 22.56 -7.69 -3.58
CA THR A 3 22.35 -6.25 -3.83
C THR A 3 23.64 -5.63 -4.32
N ARG A 4 23.57 -4.56 -5.11
CA ARG A 4 24.72 -3.87 -5.70
C ARG A 4 24.58 -2.36 -5.52
N PHE A 5 24.43 -1.91 -4.27
CA PHE A 5 24.41 -0.49 -3.95
C PHE A 5 25.84 0.09 -3.91
N THR A 6 25.98 1.34 -4.32
CA THR A 6 27.23 2.10 -4.15
C THR A 6 27.39 2.57 -2.71
N GLU A 7 28.61 2.90 -2.30
CA GLU A 7 28.87 3.45 -0.96
C GLU A 7 28.08 4.74 -0.70
N GLU A 8 27.92 5.59 -1.71
CA GLU A 8 27.11 6.81 -1.63
C GLU A 8 25.63 6.51 -1.39
N GLN A 9 25.10 5.48 -2.04
CA GLN A 9 23.71 5.05 -1.82
C GLN A 9 23.53 4.50 -0.41
N LEU A 10 24.46 3.68 0.07
CA LEU A 10 24.44 3.11 1.42
C LEU A 10 24.63 4.16 2.53
N ALA A 11 25.17 5.32 2.24
CA ALA A 11 25.21 6.45 3.18
C ALA A 11 23.81 6.99 3.53
N THR A 12 22.80 6.68 2.70
CA THR A 12 21.41 7.05 2.96
C THR A 12 20.77 6.02 3.90
N PRO A 13 20.25 6.41 5.07
CA PRO A 13 19.69 5.46 6.06
C PRO A 13 18.58 4.56 5.51
N ASP A 14 17.73 5.10 4.63
CA ASP A 14 16.65 4.33 4.00
C ASP A 14 17.18 3.23 3.08
N ILE A 15 18.24 3.51 2.32
CA ILE A 15 18.85 2.53 1.41
C ILE A 15 19.64 1.48 2.18
N ALA A 16 20.40 1.88 3.21
CA ALA A 16 21.07 0.94 4.09
C ALA A 16 20.10 -0.04 4.75
N ARG A 17 18.97 0.47 5.25
CA ARG A 17 17.90 -0.38 5.80
C ARG A 17 17.27 -1.28 4.74
N ALA A 18 17.05 -0.77 3.53
CA ALA A 18 16.54 -1.59 2.43
C ALA A 18 17.51 -2.71 2.05
N ASP A 19 18.83 -2.44 2.04
CA ASP A 19 19.86 -3.44 1.76
C ASP A 19 19.80 -4.59 2.75
N ASP A 20 19.74 -4.29 4.06
CA ASP A 20 19.62 -5.30 5.12
C ASP A 20 18.39 -6.19 4.94
N ILE A 21 17.25 -5.58 4.57
CA ILE A 21 16.00 -6.32 4.36
C ILE A 21 16.07 -7.18 3.08
N LEU A 22 16.59 -6.61 1.99
CA LEU A 22 16.75 -7.28 0.71
C LEU A 22 17.66 -8.51 0.79
N ARG A 23 18.75 -8.42 1.55
CA ARG A 23 19.70 -9.54 1.76
C ARG A 23 19.08 -10.71 2.48
N LYS A 24 18.09 -10.51 3.34
CA LYS A 24 17.35 -11.59 4.00
C LYS A 24 16.45 -12.38 3.04
N CYS A 25 16.05 -11.80 1.91
CA CYS A 25 15.17 -12.46 0.97
C CYS A 25 15.92 -13.50 0.12
N VAL A 26 15.59 -14.79 0.28
CA VAL A 26 16.13 -15.89 -0.54
C VAL A 26 15.29 -16.19 -1.78
N HIS A 27 14.27 -15.40 -2.05
CA HIS A 27 13.42 -15.50 -3.23
C HIS A 27 12.67 -16.83 -3.40
N CYS A 28 12.41 -17.56 -2.30
CA CYS A 28 11.79 -18.89 -2.32
C CYS A 28 10.34 -18.94 -2.82
N GLY A 29 9.59 -17.82 -2.72
CA GLY A 29 8.23 -17.73 -3.23
C GLY A 29 7.12 -18.16 -2.25
N PHE A 30 7.41 -18.58 -1.01
CA PHE A 30 6.36 -18.95 -0.05
C PHE A 30 5.34 -17.83 0.18
N CYS A 31 5.77 -16.58 0.10
CA CYS A 31 4.92 -15.40 0.25
C CYS A 31 3.87 -15.22 -0.88
N THR A 32 4.03 -15.90 -2.02
CA THR A 32 3.09 -15.76 -3.15
C THR A 32 1.75 -16.41 -2.87
N ALA A 33 1.75 -17.53 -2.16
CA ALA A 33 0.54 -18.30 -1.82
C ALA A 33 -0.44 -17.51 -0.94
N THR A 34 0.05 -16.57 -0.15
CA THR A 34 -0.77 -15.76 0.78
C THR A 34 -1.08 -14.35 0.26
N CYS A 35 -0.59 -14.00 -0.93
CA CYS A 35 -0.76 -12.68 -1.49
C CYS A 35 -2.07 -12.54 -2.28
N PRO A 36 -3.07 -11.76 -1.80
CA PRO A 36 -4.35 -11.66 -2.48
C PRO A 36 -4.24 -11.02 -3.86
N THR A 37 -3.33 -10.06 -4.05
CA THR A 37 -3.15 -9.43 -5.37
C THR A 37 -2.56 -10.39 -6.39
N TYR A 38 -1.60 -11.22 -6.01
CA TYR A 38 -1.06 -12.24 -6.87
C TYR A 38 -2.09 -13.32 -7.23
N LEU A 39 -2.88 -13.78 -6.26
CA LEU A 39 -3.91 -14.80 -6.49
C LEU A 39 -5.00 -14.33 -7.47
N VAL A 40 -5.28 -13.01 -7.51
CA VAL A 40 -6.28 -12.44 -8.41
C VAL A 40 -5.72 -12.14 -9.80
N THR A 41 -4.48 -11.61 -9.87
CA THR A 41 -3.90 -11.13 -11.14
C THR A 41 -3.10 -12.21 -11.88
N GLY A 42 -2.48 -13.15 -11.15
CA GLY A 42 -1.52 -14.11 -11.70
C GLY A 42 -0.20 -13.47 -12.17
N ASP A 43 -0.05 -12.15 -12.03
CA ASP A 43 1.16 -11.43 -12.43
C ASP A 43 2.23 -11.53 -11.32
N GLU A 44 3.39 -12.10 -11.67
CA GLU A 44 4.49 -12.26 -10.70
C GLU A 44 4.97 -10.92 -10.12
N ARG A 45 4.88 -9.83 -10.87
CA ARG A 45 5.21 -8.48 -10.40
C ARG A 45 4.25 -7.96 -9.34
N ASP A 46 3.04 -8.52 -9.25
CA ASP A 46 2.06 -8.24 -8.19
C ASP A 46 2.25 -9.16 -6.97
N SER A 47 3.20 -10.12 -7.02
CA SER A 47 3.59 -10.94 -5.89
C SER A 47 4.52 -10.17 -4.91
N PRO A 48 4.63 -10.59 -3.63
CA PRO A 48 5.55 -9.96 -2.70
C PRO A 48 7.01 -10.07 -3.15
N ARG A 49 7.44 -11.25 -3.63
CA ARG A 49 8.81 -11.44 -4.12
C ARG A 49 9.08 -10.64 -5.39
N GLY A 50 8.10 -10.54 -6.30
CA GLY A 50 8.22 -9.71 -7.50
C GLY A 50 8.36 -8.24 -7.15
N ARG A 51 7.56 -7.74 -6.18
CA ARG A 51 7.70 -6.36 -5.67
C ARG A 51 9.03 -6.12 -4.99
N ILE A 52 9.55 -7.08 -4.22
CA ILE A 52 10.89 -6.99 -3.61
C ILE A 52 11.95 -6.84 -4.70
N TRP A 53 11.83 -7.60 -5.79
CA TRP A 53 12.74 -7.50 -6.94
C TRP A 53 12.63 -6.13 -7.62
N LEU A 54 11.42 -5.65 -7.88
CA LEU A 54 11.19 -4.32 -8.48
C LEU A 54 11.73 -3.18 -7.60
N ILE A 55 11.57 -3.26 -6.28
CA ILE A 55 12.12 -2.28 -5.34
C ILE A 55 13.66 -2.28 -5.43
N ARG A 56 14.28 -3.46 -5.43
CA ARG A 56 15.74 -3.57 -5.57
C ARG A 56 16.22 -2.90 -6.85
N GLU A 57 15.66 -3.26 -8.01
CA GLU A 57 16.04 -2.68 -9.31
C GLU A 57 15.88 -1.16 -9.32
N MET A 58 14.79 -0.68 -8.74
CA MET A 58 14.50 0.76 -8.67
C MET A 58 15.50 1.50 -7.76
N LEU A 59 15.84 0.94 -6.59
CA LEU A 59 16.78 1.55 -5.66
C LEU A 59 18.23 1.48 -6.16
N GLU A 60 18.60 0.42 -6.89
CA GLU A 60 19.91 0.30 -7.56
C GLU A 60 20.03 1.20 -8.81
N GLY A 61 18.95 1.88 -9.21
CA GLY A 61 18.95 2.72 -10.42
C GLY A 61 18.97 1.94 -11.73
N LYS A 62 18.62 0.65 -11.71
CA LYS A 62 18.60 -0.25 -12.86
C LYS A 62 17.23 -0.47 -13.48
N ALA A 63 16.18 0.06 -12.87
CA ALA A 63 14.84 -0.08 -13.38
C ALA A 63 14.73 0.59 -14.77
N GLU A 64 14.41 -0.18 -15.78
CA GLU A 64 14.17 0.31 -17.14
C GLU A 64 13.03 1.33 -17.17
N ASP A 65 11.98 1.09 -16.36
CA ASP A 65 10.86 2.00 -16.22
C ASP A 65 10.42 2.08 -14.74
N PRO A 66 10.74 3.19 -14.05
CA PRO A 66 10.30 3.44 -12.68
C PRO A 66 8.77 3.45 -12.51
N GLU A 67 8.01 3.72 -13.60
CA GLU A 67 6.55 3.68 -13.57
C GLU A 67 6.01 2.27 -13.33
N VAL A 68 6.65 1.24 -13.88
CA VAL A 68 6.26 -0.16 -13.70
C VAL A 68 6.36 -0.54 -12.23
N ALA A 69 7.49 -0.28 -11.59
CA ALA A 69 7.67 -0.57 -10.16
C ALA A 69 6.60 0.14 -9.30
N GLY A 70 6.40 1.43 -9.54
CA GLY A 70 5.39 2.23 -8.84
C GLY A 70 3.97 1.72 -9.04
N HIS A 71 3.62 1.23 -10.24
CA HIS A 71 2.31 0.67 -10.54
C HIS A 71 2.02 -0.59 -9.72
N HIS A 72 2.97 -1.53 -9.68
CA HIS A 72 2.81 -2.77 -8.90
C HIS A 72 2.86 -2.55 -7.39
N LEU A 73 3.62 -1.55 -6.91
CA LEU A 73 3.63 -1.13 -5.51
C LEU A 73 2.30 -0.48 -5.09
N ASP A 74 1.67 0.30 -5.97
CA ASP A 74 0.36 0.91 -5.72
C ASP A 74 -0.77 -0.13 -5.60
N ARG A 75 -0.65 -1.28 -6.26
CA ARG A 75 -1.60 -2.40 -6.16
C ARG A 75 -1.48 -3.20 -4.87
N CYS A 76 -0.38 -3.05 -4.13
CA CYS A 76 -0.20 -3.76 -2.88
C CYS A 76 -1.18 -3.27 -1.81
N LEU A 77 -1.99 -4.17 -1.28
CA LEU A 77 -2.99 -3.88 -0.24
C LEU A 77 -2.37 -3.63 1.15
N THR A 78 -1.08 -3.84 1.31
CA THR A 78 -0.38 -3.70 2.60
C THR A 78 -1.01 -4.56 3.71
N CYS A 79 -1.57 -5.72 3.36
CA CYS A 79 -2.19 -6.64 4.30
C CYS A 79 -1.17 -7.41 5.16
N LEU A 80 0.11 -7.38 4.79
CA LEU A 80 1.27 -7.98 5.48
C LEU A 80 1.22 -9.50 5.67
N SER A 81 0.25 -10.21 5.07
CA SER A 81 0.16 -11.67 5.15
C SER A 81 1.43 -12.38 4.65
N CYS A 82 2.17 -11.74 3.73
CA CYS A 82 3.44 -12.25 3.24
C CYS A 82 4.56 -12.27 4.30
N MET A 83 4.47 -11.43 5.34
CA MET A 83 5.47 -11.39 6.41
C MET A 83 5.32 -12.58 7.35
N SER A 84 4.08 -12.94 7.70
CA SER A 84 3.80 -14.09 8.58
C SER A 84 4.18 -15.43 7.94
N THR A 85 4.19 -15.50 6.60
CA THR A 85 4.52 -16.70 5.83
C THR A 85 6.01 -16.82 5.51
N CYS A 86 6.78 -15.72 5.71
CA CYS A 86 8.18 -15.68 5.30
C CYS A 86 9.09 -16.41 6.30
N PRO A 87 9.75 -17.53 5.93
CA PRO A 87 10.64 -18.26 6.83
C PRO A 87 11.95 -17.48 7.12
N SER A 88 12.33 -16.56 6.21
CA SER A 88 13.54 -15.73 6.35
C SER A 88 13.28 -14.42 7.12
N GLY A 89 12.04 -14.17 7.58
CA GLY A 89 11.72 -12.98 8.37
C GLY A 89 11.95 -11.66 7.64
N VAL A 90 11.63 -11.59 6.35
CA VAL A 90 11.80 -10.36 5.55
C VAL A 90 10.82 -9.29 6.04
N ASP A 91 11.33 -8.15 6.47
CA ASP A 91 10.54 -6.99 6.88
C ASP A 91 9.97 -6.24 5.65
N TYR A 92 8.97 -6.86 5.04
CA TYR A 92 8.35 -6.33 3.83
C TYR A 92 7.65 -4.98 4.06
N MET A 93 7.13 -4.73 5.25
CA MET A 93 6.42 -3.48 5.59
C MET A 93 7.32 -2.27 5.36
N HIS A 94 8.49 -2.25 5.99
CA HIS A 94 9.43 -1.14 5.85
C HIS A 94 10.04 -1.06 4.44
N LEU A 95 10.28 -2.21 3.81
CA LEU A 95 10.78 -2.21 2.42
C LEU A 95 9.76 -1.61 1.46
N ALA A 96 8.47 -1.95 1.62
CA ALA A 96 7.41 -1.39 0.79
C ALA A 96 7.24 0.12 1.00
N ASP A 97 7.42 0.61 2.23
CA ASP A 97 7.38 2.05 2.52
C ASP A 97 8.54 2.80 1.87
N ILE A 98 9.76 2.27 1.96
CA ILE A 98 10.93 2.84 1.29
C ILE A 98 10.70 2.86 -0.23
N GLY A 99 10.26 1.73 -0.81
CA GLY A 99 9.99 1.62 -2.23
C GLY A 99 8.91 2.59 -2.70
N ARG A 100 7.83 2.77 -1.94
CA ARG A 100 6.76 3.72 -2.27
C ARG A 100 7.22 5.17 -2.18
N ARG A 101 8.03 5.53 -1.18
CA ARG A 101 8.60 6.88 -1.07
C ARG A 101 9.49 7.19 -2.27
N HIS A 102 10.36 6.28 -2.62
CA HIS A 102 11.24 6.43 -3.79
C HIS A 102 10.45 6.52 -5.09
N ALA A 103 9.48 5.64 -5.30
CA ALA A 103 8.59 5.69 -6.47
C ALA A 103 7.76 6.99 -6.54
N ALA A 104 7.39 7.56 -5.41
CA ALA A 104 6.66 8.83 -5.36
C ALA A 104 7.52 10.02 -5.77
N GLN A 105 8.83 9.97 -5.55
CA GLN A 105 9.79 11.01 -5.93
C GLN A 105 10.16 10.93 -7.43
N THR A 106 10.29 9.72 -7.96
CA THR A 106 10.75 9.49 -9.34
C THR A 106 9.61 9.49 -10.36
N ARG A 107 8.39 9.10 -9.94
CA ARG A 107 7.23 8.94 -10.83
C ARG A 107 6.47 10.24 -11.03
N LYS A 108 6.21 10.60 -12.30
CA LYS A 108 5.33 11.71 -12.68
C LYS A 108 3.87 11.24 -12.74
N ARG A 109 3.14 11.34 -11.63
CA ARG A 109 1.71 10.98 -11.60
C ARG A 109 0.87 11.99 -12.39
N PRO A 110 -0.19 11.53 -13.13
CA PRO A 110 -1.16 12.41 -13.77
C PRO A 110 -1.79 13.38 -12.76
N TYR A 111 -2.12 14.58 -13.20
CA TYR A 111 -2.69 15.63 -12.33
C TYR A 111 -3.95 15.15 -11.59
N PHE A 112 -4.86 14.46 -12.29
CA PHE A 112 -6.10 13.94 -11.68
C PHE A 112 -5.85 12.90 -10.58
N ASP A 113 -4.89 11.98 -10.76
CA ASP A 113 -4.56 10.99 -9.72
C ASP A 113 -4.00 11.67 -8.47
N ARG A 114 -3.15 12.68 -8.67
CA ARG A 114 -2.58 13.49 -7.58
C ARG A 114 -3.67 14.27 -6.84
N LEU A 115 -4.60 14.87 -7.59
CA LEU A 115 -5.71 15.63 -7.01
C LEU A 115 -6.65 14.71 -6.20
N ILE A 116 -7.05 13.56 -6.75
CA ILE A 116 -7.92 12.59 -6.06
C ILE A 116 -7.26 12.11 -4.77
N ARG A 117 -5.98 11.75 -4.80
CA ARG A 117 -5.24 11.32 -3.60
C ARG A 117 -5.17 12.42 -2.55
N LYS A 118 -4.89 13.67 -2.95
CA LYS A 118 -4.87 14.81 -2.03
C LYS A 118 -6.22 15.07 -1.39
N VAL A 119 -7.29 15.04 -2.18
CA VAL A 119 -8.66 15.19 -1.68
C VAL A 119 -9.03 14.05 -0.74
N LEU A 120 -8.71 12.79 -1.09
CA LEU A 120 -8.99 11.65 -0.22
C LEU A 120 -8.25 11.73 1.12
N VAL A 121 -6.98 12.10 1.11
CA VAL A 121 -6.20 12.28 2.35
C VAL A 121 -6.83 13.37 3.21
N GLU A 122 -7.18 14.54 2.63
CA GLU A 122 -7.78 15.65 3.36
C GLU A 122 -9.16 15.32 3.92
N VAL A 123 -9.98 14.61 3.11
CA VAL A 123 -11.33 14.22 3.53
C VAL A 123 -11.27 13.14 4.62
N LEU A 124 -10.43 12.10 4.45
CA LEU A 124 -10.34 11.00 5.41
C LEU A 124 -9.68 11.41 6.74
N SER A 125 -8.79 12.42 6.71
CA SER A 125 -8.19 12.95 7.94
C SER A 125 -9.15 13.79 8.79
N ARG A 126 -10.24 14.31 8.20
CA ARG A 126 -11.23 15.14 8.88
C ARG A 126 -12.55 14.41 9.04
N ARG A 127 -12.84 13.95 10.26
CA ARG A 127 -14.05 13.17 10.60
C ARG A 127 -15.35 13.78 10.05
N MET A 128 -15.53 15.10 10.16
CA MET A 128 -16.72 15.78 9.66
C MET A 128 -16.83 15.75 8.14
N LEU A 129 -15.71 16.00 7.43
CA LEU A 129 -15.69 15.94 5.97
C LEU A 129 -15.92 14.52 5.46
N ALA A 130 -15.32 13.53 6.11
CA ALA A 130 -15.54 12.11 5.77
C ALA A 130 -17.03 11.75 5.91
N TYR A 131 -17.68 12.19 6.99
CA TYR A 131 -19.10 11.98 7.20
C TYR A 131 -19.98 12.64 6.13
N ILE A 132 -19.71 13.91 5.81
CA ILE A 132 -20.44 14.63 4.75
C ILE A 132 -20.25 13.94 3.40
N MET A 133 -19.03 13.50 3.07
CA MET A 133 -18.75 12.79 1.83
C MET A 133 -19.44 11.43 1.76
N LEU A 134 -19.55 10.71 2.88
CA LEU A 134 -20.33 9.46 2.93
C LEU A 134 -21.82 9.70 2.75
N LEU A 135 -22.37 10.79 3.32
CA LEU A 135 -23.76 11.20 3.09
C LEU A 135 -24.01 11.49 1.61
N LEU A 136 -23.15 12.32 1.00
CA LEU A 136 -23.26 12.63 -0.44
C LEU A 136 -23.13 11.37 -1.32
N ALA A 137 -22.16 10.49 -0.99
CA ALA A 137 -21.99 9.23 -1.71
C ALA A 137 -23.23 8.34 -1.64
N SER A 138 -23.91 8.31 -0.50
CA SER A 138 -25.17 7.55 -0.34
C SER A 138 -26.29 8.10 -1.23
N PHE A 139 -26.42 9.43 -1.35
CA PHE A 139 -27.40 10.05 -2.25
C PHE A 139 -27.08 9.83 -3.74
N ILE A 140 -25.79 9.81 -4.11
CA ILE A 140 -25.36 9.64 -5.51
C ILE A 140 -25.34 8.15 -5.92
N ARG A 141 -25.32 7.23 -4.97
CA ARG A 141 -25.23 5.78 -5.21
C ARG A 141 -26.27 5.23 -6.21
N PRO A 142 -27.59 5.61 -6.18
CA PRO A 142 -28.56 5.13 -7.15
C PRO A 142 -28.22 5.55 -8.59
N PHE A 143 -27.49 6.65 -8.79
CA PHE A 143 -27.06 7.15 -10.10
C PHE A 143 -25.72 6.59 -10.56
N SER A 144 -25.17 5.58 -9.86
CA SER A 144 -23.85 5.01 -10.16
C SER A 144 -23.71 4.41 -11.57
N GLY A 145 -24.85 4.10 -12.25
CA GLY A 145 -24.85 3.60 -13.62
C GLY A 145 -24.46 4.63 -14.69
N ILE A 146 -24.58 5.93 -14.38
CA ILE A 146 -24.30 7.04 -15.31
C ILE A 146 -22.87 7.55 -15.13
N LEU A 147 -22.21 7.23 -13.99
CA LEU A 147 -20.88 7.73 -13.63
C LEU A 147 -19.74 6.92 -14.27
N PRO A 148 -18.57 7.56 -14.53
CA PRO A 148 -17.37 6.86 -14.97
C PRO A 148 -17.04 5.66 -14.09
N ARG A 149 -16.60 4.54 -14.69
CA ARG A 149 -16.33 3.26 -13.99
C ARG A 149 -15.53 3.40 -12.69
N ARG A 150 -14.55 4.31 -12.66
CA ARG A 150 -13.70 4.54 -11.47
C ARG A 150 -14.49 5.12 -10.30
N ILE A 151 -15.35 6.11 -10.56
CA ILE A 151 -16.18 6.75 -9.53
C ILE A 151 -17.29 5.79 -9.09
N ALA A 152 -17.90 5.08 -10.02
CA ALA A 152 -18.90 4.06 -9.72
C ALA A 152 -18.34 2.95 -8.82
N ALA A 153 -17.11 2.51 -9.05
CA ALA A 153 -16.44 1.52 -8.20
C ALA A 153 -16.20 2.06 -6.78
N MET A 154 -15.77 3.30 -6.63
CA MET A 154 -15.59 3.94 -5.32
C MET A 154 -16.92 4.06 -4.55
N LEU A 155 -18.01 4.42 -5.24
CA LEU A 155 -19.34 4.50 -4.62
C LEU A 155 -19.88 3.14 -4.16
N LYS A 156 -19.54 2.05 -4.87
CA LYS A 156 -19.91 0.68 -4.47
C LYS A 156 -19.22 0.21 -3.20
N VAL A 157 -18.01 0.70 -2.93
CA VAL A 157 -17.24 0.39 -1.71
C VAL A 157 -17.76 1.18 -0.49
N ALA A 158 -18.46 2.32 -0.72
CA ALA A 158 -19.03 3.09 0.37
C ALA A 158 -20.11 2.26 1.11
N PRO A 159 -20.17 2.35 2.46
CA PRO A 159 -21.13 1.59 3.25
C PRO A 159 -22.58 1.92 2.84
N ALA A 160 -23.42 0.90 2.81
CA ALA A 160 -24.83 1.04 2.42
C ALA A 160 -25.70 1.69 3.50
N SER A 161 -25.26 1.60 4.74
CA SER A 161 -25.94 2.17 5.92
C SER A 161 -25.11 3.31 6.50
N PHE A 162 -25.79 4.34 6.99
CA PHE A 162 -25.11 5.48 7.63
C PHE A 162 -24.40 5.01 8.90
N PRO A 163 -23.10 5.22 9.03
CA PRO A 163 -22.43 4.99 10.30
C PRO A 163 -23.01 5.97 11.33
N ARG A 164 -23.59 5.47 12.40
CA ARG A 164 -24.01 6.31 13.53
C ARG A 164 -22.75 6.99 14.08
N LEU A 165 -22.76 8.31 14.15
CA LEU A 165 -21.75 9.08 14.86
C LEU A 165 -21.93 8.83 16.35
N ASP A 166 -21.37 7.73 16.83
CA ASP A 166 -21.34 7.50 18.27
C ASP A 166 -20.32 8.46 18.90
N ARG A 167 -20.84 9.44 19.63
CA ARG A 167 -20.04 10.43 20.35
C ARG A 167 -19.28 9.82 21.53
N THR A 168 -19.70 8.66 21.99
CA THR A 168 -19.15 8.01 23.19
C THR A 168 -17.88 7.21 22.91
N GLY A 169 -17.69 6.72 21.67
CA GLY A 169 -16.61 5.82 21.32
C GLY A 169 -15.22 6.44 21.10
N ALA A 170 -15.08 7.77 21.10
CA ALA A 170 -13.80 8.39 20.74
C ALA A 170 -12.82 8.54 21.93
N LYS A 171 -13.26 8.38 23.17
CA LYS A 171 -12.40 8.56 24.36
C LYS A 171 -11.97 7.25 25.02
N ASP A 172 -12.73 6.17 24.88
CA ASP A 172 -12.54 4.97 25.71
C ASP A 172 -12.22 3.68 24.95
N ASN A 173 -12.11 3.72 23.61
CA ASN A 173 -11.78 2.54 22.79
C ASN A 173 -10.28 2.41 22.48
N ILE A 174 -9.43 2.69 23.45
CA ILE A 174 -8.09 2.12 23.45
C ILE A 174 -8.25 0.68 23.95
N PHE A 175 -8.31 -0.27 23.03
CA PHE A 175 -8.27 -1.69 23.37
C PHE A 175 -6.90 -2.03 23.96
N TYR A 176 -6.78 -1.94 25.27
CA TYR A 176 -5.64 -2.53 25.95
C TYR A 176 -5.82 -4.05 25.88
N THR A 177 -5.02 -4.74 25.09
CA THR A 177 -4.90 -6.18 25.21
C THR A 177 -4.23 -6.47 26.56
N THR A 178 -5.04 -6.78 27.55
CA THR A 178 -4.57 -7.18 28.90
C THR A 178 -4.08 -8.63 28.96
N LYS A 179 -3.86 -9.28 27.82
CA LYS A 179 -3.25 -10.61 27.78
C LYS A 179 -1.78 -10.49 27.43
N THR A 180 -0.93 -10.43 28.44
CA THR A 180 0.44 -10.89 28.35
C THR A 180 0.42 -12.35 27.88
N PRO A 181 1.12 -12.70 26.80
CA PRO A 181 1.29 -14.10 26.45
C PRO A 181 2.09 -14.79 27.57
N ALA A 182 1.56 -15.93 28.03
CA ALA A 182 2.26 -16.82 28.93
C ALA A 182 3.44 -17.50 28.26
#